data_1a86a72e049f4fa70a999e35a0680cc1
#
_entry.id   1a86a72e049f4fa70a999e35a0680cc1
#
_cell.length_a   1.000
_cell.length_b   1.000
_cell.length_c   1.000
_cell.angle_alpha   90.00
_cell.angle_beta   90.00
_cell.angle_gamma   90.00
#
_symmetry.space_group_name_H-M   'P 1'
#
loop_
_entity.id
_entity.type
_entity.pdbx_description
1 polymer ?
#
loop_
_entity_poly.entity_id
_entity_poly.type
_entity_poly.pdbx_seq_one_letter_code
_entity_poly.pdbx_strand_id
1 'polypeptide(L)'
;AGNPALVFFHAFPFDAEMWSDQVTLFSEKFYCVAVDLPGFGSSPLPENAFTFEANVDAVLAFLKEAKLEKSIWCGLSMGGYLALRLYERAPEHCRALILCDTKSGADGNEAKLKRAASISQAIANREDFDTAQWKVLTGTAAKQNAELKKRFDTLTKRTSTRAITAGLTALATRTDTTEGLTKISVPTLILVGAEDQVTPVKEAEALHSAIKGSQLKVISNAGHLSNLENPSEFNAAVSGFLAGLR
;
A
#
# COMPACT_ATOMS: atom_id res chain seq x y z
N ALA A 1 4.20 -18.80 22.91
CA ALA A 1 3.56 -18.26 21.71
C ALA A 1 4.50 -17.22 21.14
N GLY A 2 4.81 -17.29 19.83
CA GLY A 2 5.65 -16.29 19.16
C GLY A 2 4.91 -14.95 19.04
N ASN A 3 5.67 -13.88 18.73
CA ASN A 3 5.09 -12.57 18.47
C ASN A 3 4.08 -12.64 17.29
N PRO A 4 2.95 -11.92 17.35
CA PRO A 4 2.01 -11.89 16.23
C PRO A 4 2.67 -11.31 14.98
N ALA A 5 2.36 -11.86 13.81
CA ALA A 5 2.92 -11.38 12.56
C ALA A 5 2.24 -10.09 12.08
N LEU A 6 3.05 -9.12 11.64
CA LEU A 6 2.64 -7.87 11.00
C LEU A 6 3.26 -7.83 9.61
N VAL A 7 2.42 -7.95 8.58
CA VAL A 7 2.84 -8.04 7.19
C VAL A 7 2.54 -6.72 6.48
N PHE A 8 3.56 -6.16 5.83
CA PHE A 8 3.48 -4.88 5.13
C PHE A 8 3.48 -5.09 3.61
N PHE A 9 2.53 -4.46 2.93
CA PHE A 9 2.41 -4.42 1.47
C PHE A 9 2.66 -3.01 0.96
N HIS A 10 3.67 -2.86 0.10
CA HIS A 10 4.15 -1.56 -0.37
C HIS A 10 3.22 -0.90 -1.40
N ALA A 11 3.39 0.42 -1.53
CA ALA A 11 2.77 1.21 -2.58
C ALA A 11 3.51 1.05 -3.93
N PHE A 12 2.82 1.39 -5.02
CA PHE A 12 3.43 1.59 -6.34
C PHE A 12 4.11 2.98 -6.41
N PRO A 13 5.29 3.13 -6.99
CA PRO A 13 6.16 2.10 -7.62
C PRO A 13 7.32 1.66 -6.71
N PHE A 14 7.10 1.54 -5.42
CA PHE A 14 8.12 1.22 -4.42
C PHE A 14 8.27 -0.30 -4.22
N ASP A 15 9.05 -0.66 -3.21
CA ASP A 15 9.26 -2.02 -2.73
C ASP A 15 9.17 -2.08 -1.19
N ALA A 16 9.50 -3.21 -0.59
CA ALA A 16 9.43 -3.43 0.85
C ALA A 16 10.27 -2.42 1.66
N GLU A 17 11.33 -1.85 1.07
CA GLU A 17 12.23 -0.90 1.74
C GLU A 17 11.51 0.39 2.16
N MET A 18 10.37 0.74 1.54
CA MET A 18 9.58 1.88 2.00
C MET A 18 9.08 1.74 3.45
N TRP A 19 9.04 0.51 3.95
CA TRP A 19 8.58 0.18 5.29
C TRP A 19 9.71 0.03 6.33
N SER A 20 10.98 0.27 5.96
CA SER A 20 12.15 0.02 6.83
C SER A 20 12.04 0.64 8.23
N ASP A 21 11.51 1.88 8.34
CA ASP A 21 11.33 2.56 9.62
C ASP A 21 10.24 1.89 10.47
N GLN A 22 9.12 1.51 9.85
CA GLN A 22 8.01 0.81 10.51
C GLN A 22 8.42 -0.60 10.94
N VAL A 23 9.14 -1.32 10.08
CA VAL A 23 9.70 -2.65 10.42
C VAL A 23 10.64 -2.53 11.61
N THR A 24 11.55 -1.58 11.60
CA THR A 24 12.48 -1.35 12.72
C THR A 24 11.73 -1.09 14.03
N LEU A 25 10.74 -0.18 13.98
CA LEU A 25 9.99 0.21 15.17
C LEU A 25 9.14 -0.94 15.73
N PHE A 26 8.40 -1.64 14.87
CA PHE A 26 7.42 -2.63 15.32
C PHE A 26 8.03 -4.02 15.60
N SER A 27 9.24 -4.31 15.10
CA SER A 27 9.90 -5.61 15.32
C SER A 27 10.25 -5.89 16.78
N GLU A 28 10.23 -4.88 17.65
CA GLU A 28 10.35 -5.09 19.10
C GLU A 28 9.21 -5.96 19.68
N LYS A 29 8.01 -5.91 19.10
CA LYS A 29 6.79 -6.53 19.62
C LYS A 29 6.08 -7.47 18.63
N PHE A 30 6.41 -7.37 17.35
CA PHE A 30 5.79 -8.13 16.27
C PHE A 30 6.83 -8.85 15.44
N TYR A 31 6.44 -9.97 14.83
CA TYR A 31 7.21 -10.55 13.74
C TYR A 31 6.87 -9.80 12.45
N CYS A 32 7.70 -8.79 12.11
CA CYS A 32 7.46 -7.91 10.98
C CYS A 32 8.00 -8.52 9.68
N VAL A 33 7.17 -8.51 8.64
CA VAL A 33 7.52 -8.97 7.30
C VAL A 33 7.08 -7.92 6.29
N ALA A 34 8.00 -7.26 5.60
CA ALA A 34 7.70 -6.40 4.47
C ALA A 34 7.92 -7.20 3.17
N VAL A 35 6.88 -7.25 2.33
CA VAL A 35 6.85 -8.11 1.14
C VAL A 35 7.18 -7.29 -0.10
N ASP A 36 8.18 -7.73 -0.86
CA ASP A 36 8.36 -7.29 -2.24
C ASP A 36 7.33 -7.99 -3.13
N LEU A 37 6.36 -7.24 -3.65
CA LEU A 37 5.37 -7.79 -4.57
C LEU A 37 6.05 -8.21 -5.89
N PRO A 38 5.49 -9.19 -6.63
CA PRO A 38 6.08 -9.64 -7.90
C PRO A 38 6.45 -8.47 -8.81
N GLY A 39 7.69 -8.47 -9.31
CA GLY A 39 8.24 -7.40 -10.15
C GLY A 39 8.85 -6.22 -9.41
N PHE A 40 8.75 -6.14 -8.08
CA PHE A 40 9.27 -5.04 -7.27
C PHE A 40 10.39 -5.55 -6.34
N GLY A 41 11.32 -4.65 -5.98
CA GLY A 41 12.42 -4.97 -5.09
C GLY A 41 13.24 -6.17 -5.59
N SER A 42 13.37 -7.18 -4.73
CA SER A 42 14.08 -8.44 -5.04
C SER A 42 13.19 -9.51 -5.68
N SER A 43 11.87 -9.30 -5.73
CA SER A 43 10.95 -10.25 -6.34
C SER A 43 10.97 -10.15 -7.87
N PRO A 44 11.20 -11.28 -8.60
CA PRO A 44 11.26 -11.25 -10.05
C PRO A 44 9.92 -10.86 -10.67
N LEU A 45 9.98 -10.15 -11.80
CA LEU A 45 8.81 -9.92 -12.62
C LEU A 45 8.47 -11.21 -13.37
N PRO A 46 7.26 -11.78 -13.20
CA PRO A 46 6.86 -12.98 -13.91
C PRO A 46 6.93 -12.80 -15.43
N GLU A 47 7.34 -13.86 -16.14
CA GLU A 47 7.39 -13.85 -17.61
C GLU A 47 6.00 -13.89 -18.25
N ASN A 48 5.06 -14.55 -17.57
CA ASN A 48 3.67 -14.69 -17.99
C ASN A 48 2.80 -13.53 -17.48
N ALA A 49 1.49 -13.60 -17.74
CA ALA A 49 0.54 -12.53 -17.45
C ALA A 49 0.72 -11.91 -16.05
N PHE A 50 1.10 -10.63 -16.01
CA PHE A 50 1.20 -9.84 -14.79
C PHE A 50 -0.15 -9.14 -14.55
N THR A 51 -1.00 -9.79 -13.76
CA THR A 51 -2.31 -9.23 -13.37
C THR A 51 -2.34 -8.92 -11.88
N PHE A 52 -3.28 -8.09 -11.46
CA PHE A 52 -3.45 -7.83 -10.04
C PHE A 52 -3.84 -9.10 -9.26
N GLU A 53 -4.70 -9.96 -9.86
CA GLU A 53 -5.10 -11.23 -9.27
C GLU A 53 -3.93 -12.21 -9.14
N ALA A 54 -3.01 -12.24 -10.11
CA ALA A 54 -1.80 -13.07 -10.00
C ALA A 54 -0.90 -12.63 -8.84
N ASN A 55 -0.85 -11.32 -8.52
CA ASN A 55 -0.15 -10.83 -7.34
C ASN A 55 -0.84 -11.29 -6.05
N VAL A 56 -2.18 -11.27 -6.03
CA VAL A 56 -2.97 -11.80 -4.90
C VAL A 56 -2.67 -13.29 -4.68
N ASP A 57 -2.66 -14.10 -5.76
CA ASP A 57 -2.32 -15.53 -5.70
C ASP A 57 -0.91 -15.76 -5.15
N ALA A 58 0.06 -15.00 -5.64
CA ALA A 58 1.45 -15.12 -5.19
C ALA A 58 1.60 -14.79 -3.69
N VAL A 59 0.92 -13.74 -3.22
CA VAL A 59 0.96 -13.36 -1.81
C VAL A 59 0.24 -14.38 -0.92
N LEU A 60 -0.91 -14.92 -1.34
CA LEU A 60 -1.58 -16.01 -0.60
C LEU A 60 -0.69 -17.25 -0.48
N ALA A 61 -0.02 -17.65 -1.56
CA ALA A 61 0.92 -18.76 -1.54
C ALA A 61 2.10 -18.49 -0.58
N PHE A 62 2.66 -17.28 -0.63
CA PHE A 62 3.73 -16.85 0.27
C PHE A 62 3.29 -16.88 1.74
N LEU A 63 2.14 -16.31 2.08
CA LEU A 63 1.64 -16.28 3.46
C LEU A 63 1.47 -17.70 4.02
N LYS A 64 0.99 -18.62 3.20
CA LYS A 64 0.84 -20.04 3.57
C LYS A 64 2.20 -20.72 3.77
N GLU A 65 3.13 -20.57 2.82
CA GLU A 65 4.47 -21.17 2.88
C GLU A 65 5.27 -20.66 4.08
N ALA A 66 5.19 -19.32 4.31
CA ALA A 66 5.85 -18.67 5.45
C ALA A 66 5.15 -18.89 6.79
N LYS A 67 4.03 -19.61 6.82
CA LYS A 67 3.20 -19.83 8.03
C LYS A 67 2.76 -18.54 8.71
N LEU A 68 2.42 -17.53 7.91
CA LEU A 68 1.95 -16.19 8.34
C LEU A 68 0.42 -16.10 8.38
N GLU A 69 -0.26 -17.23 8.50
CA GLU A 69 -1.70 -17.30 8.67
C GLU A 69 -2.12 -16.59 9.97
N LYS A 70 -3.25 -15.88 9.91
CA LYS A 70 -3.76 -15.02 11.00
C LYS A 70 -2.81 -13.86 11.35
N SER A 71 -2.20 -13.27 10.36
CA SER A 71 -1.37 -12.07 10.48
C SER A 71 -2.18 -10.77 10.40
N ILE A 72 -1.57 -9.69 10.87
CA ILE A 72 -2.07 -8.32 10.68
C ILE A 72 -1.55 -7.83 9.33
N TRP A 73 -2.42 -7.31 8.48
CA TRP A 73 -2.05 -6.82 7.15
C TRP A 73 -2.07 -5.31 7.10
N CYS A 74 -0.93 -4.73 6.78
CA CYS A 74 -0.75 -3.29 6.62
C CYS A 74 -0.41 -3.00 5.16
N GLY A 75 -1.29 -2.31 4.44
CA GLY A 75 -1.10 -2.00 3.03
C GLY A 75 -1.28 -0.53 2.71
N LEU A 76 -0.32 0.06 1.97
CA LEU A 76 -0.40 1.43 1.50
C LEU A 76 -0.71 1.46 -0.01
N SER A 77 -1.74 2.23 -0.41
CA SER A 77 -2.13 2.43 -1.80
C SER A 77 -2.38 1.10 -2.53
N MET A 78 -1.51 0.71 -3.46
CA MET A 78 -1.51 -0.60 -4.12
C MET A 78 -1.54 -1.76 -3.11
N GLY A 79 -0.75 -1.64 -2.04
CA GLY A 79 -0.74 -2.63 -0.95
C GLY A 79 -2.07 -2.68 -0.20
N GLY A 80 -2.81 -1.56 -0.11
CA GLY A 80 -4.16 -1.51 0.45
C GLY A 80 -5.19 -2.20 -0.46
N TYR A 81 -5.12 -1.98 -1.78
CA TYR A 81 -5.95 -2.74 -2.75
C TYR A 81 -5.71 -4.24 -2.62
N LEU A 82 -4.43 -4.61 -2.48
CA LEU A 82 -4.03 -6.01 -2.28
C LEU A 82 -4.62 -6.57 -0.98
N ALA A 83 -4.48 -5.86 0.14
CA ALA A 83 -4.99 -6.30 1.44
C ALA A 83 -6.50 -6.50 1.44
N LEU A 84 -7.27 -5.60 0.80
CA LEU A 84 -8.70 -5.74 0.63
C LEU A 84 -9.05 -6.98 -0.21
N ARG A 85 -8.35 -7.20 -1.32
CA ARG A 85 -8.60 -8.35 -2.18
C ARG A 85 -8.17 -9.67 -1.55
N LEU A 86 -7.07 -9.70 -0.80
CA LEU A 86 -6.66 -10.83 0.03
C LEU A 86 -7.75 -11.17 1.06
N TYR A 87 -8.31 -10.16 1.72
CA TYR A 87 -9.36 -10.36 2.70
C TYR A 87 -10.63 -10.97 2.09
N GLU A 88 -11.05 -10.52 0.91
CA GLU A 88 -12.20 -11.13 0.21
C GLU A 88 -11.99 -12.61 -0.10
N ARG A 89 -10.74 -13.01 -0.39
CA ARG A 89 -10.41 -14.37 -0.83
C ARG A 89 -10.04 -15.32 0.31
N ALA A 90 -9.52 -14.80 1.40
CA ALA A 90 -9.01 -15.58 2.52
C ALA A 90 -9.16 -14.82 3.86
N PRO A 91 -10.40 -14.46 4.27
CA PRO A 91 -10.64 -13.66 5.48
C PRO A 91 -10.15 -14.35 6.76
N GLU A 92 -10.11 -15.69 6.78
CA GLU A 92 -9.65 -16.50 7.91
C GLU A 92 -8.15 -16.34 8.20
N HIS A 93 -7.37 -15.86 7.25
CA HIS A 93 -5.93 -15.61 7.40
C HIS A 93 -5.61 -14.20 7.93
N CYS A 94 -6.60 -13.32 7.98
CA CYS A 94 -6.44 -11.96 8.44
C CYS A 94 -6.87 -11.82 9.90
N ARG A 95 -6.00 -11.28 10.74
CA ARG A 95 -6.31 -10.93 12.13
C ARG A 95 -6.81 -9.50 12.30
N ALA A 96 -6.26 -8.57 11.54
CA ALA A 96 -6.62 -7.16 11.52
C ALA A 96 -6.10 -6.50 10.22
N LEU A 97 -6.73 -5.40 9.83
CA LEU A 97 -6.35 -4.60 8.66
C LEU A 97 -5.85 -3.22 9.06
N ILE A 98 -4.78 -2.76 8.41
CA ILE A 98 -4.31 -1.38 8.44
C ILE A 98 -4.26 -0.91 6.98
N LEU A 99 -5.20 -0.06 6.59
CA LEU A 99 -5.41 0.42 5.23
C LEU A 99 -4.92 1.87 5.14
N CYS A 100 -3.82 2.09 4.43
CA CYS A 100 -3.15 3.39 4.37
C CYS A 100 -3.26 3.99 2.98
N ASP A 101 -3.70 5.25 2.88
CA ASP A 101 -3.69 6.01 1.63
C ASP A 101 -4.26 5.19 0.46
N THR A 102 -5.45 4.60 0.63
CA THR A 102 -6.01 3.60 -0.29
C THR A 102 -7.53 3.76 -0.46
N LYS A 103 -8.11 2.95 -1.35
CA LYS A 103 -9.54 2.92 -1.63
C LYS A 103 -9.98 1.52 -2.06
N SER A 104 -11.28 1.25 -2.10
CA SER A 104 -11.83 -0.04 -2.58
C SER A 104 -12.13 -0.06 -4.07
N GLY A 105 -12.59 1.07 -4.61
CA GLY A 105 -13.09 1.17 -5.99
C GLY A 105 -12.04 0.87 -7.06
N ALA A 106 -12.44 0.14 -8.11
CA ALA A 106 -11.63 -0.05 -9.31
C ALA A 106 -11.41 1.28 -10.07
N ASP A 107 -10.45 1.27 -11.01
CA ASP A 107 -10.22 2.43 -11.86
C ASP A 107 -11.34 2.62 -12.87
N GLY A 108 -11.97 3.80 -12.86
CA GLY A 108 -12.84 4.25 -13.94
C GLY A 108 -12.04 4.61 -15.22
N ASN A 109 -12.76 4.92 -16.30
CA ASN A 109 -12.14 5.18 -17.61
C ASN A 109 -11.09 6.29 -17.58
N GLU A 110 -11.34 7.38 -16.87
CA GLU A 110 -10.38 8.49 -16.74
C GLU A 110 -9.09 8.04 -16.05
N ALA A 111 -9.20 7.27 -14.96
CA ALA A 111 -8.03 6.74 -14.24
C ALA A 111 -7.23 5.77 -15.12
N LYS A 112 -7.90 4.91 -15.91
CA LYS A 112 -7.25 4.01 -16.87
C LYS A 112 -6.49 4.78 -17.95
N LEU A 113 -7.05 5.88 -18.48
CA LEU A 113 -6.36 6.73 -19.43
C LEU A 113 -5.14 7.42 -18.82
N LYS A 114 -5.23 7.89 -17.57
CA LYS A 114 -4.07 8.43 -16.83
C LYS A 114 -2.97 7.39 -16.67
N ARG A 115 -3.32 6.13 -16.37
CA ARG A 115 -2.31 5.06 -16.29
C ARG A 115 -1.66 4.76 -17.64
N ALA A 116 -2.44 4.75 -18.73
CA ALA A 116 -1.89 4.58 -20.07
C ALA A 116 -0.90 5.70 -20.43
N ALA A 117 -1.23 6.95 -20.11
CA ALA A 117 -0.32 8.08 -20.29
C ALA A 117 0.95 7.92 -19.42
N SER A 118 0.82 7.48 -18.17
CA SER A 118 1.95 7.22 -17.29
C SER A 118 2.85 6.08 -17.81
N ILE A 119 2.29 5.04 -18.43
CA ILE A 119 3.04 3.97 -19.10
C ILE A 119 3.87 4.58 -20.25
N SER A 120 3.25 5.37 -21.12
CA SER A 120 3.94 6.03 -22.22
C SER A 120 5.06 6.94 -21.73
N GLN A 121 4.82 7.71 -20.67
CA GLN A 121 5.83 8.57 -20.05
C GLN A 121 6.99 7.78 -19.47
N ALA A 122 6.74 6.70 -18.72
CA ALA A 122 7.78 5.87 -18.13
C ALA A 122 8.69 5.19 -19.18
N ILE A 123 8.12 4.84 -20.34
CA ILE A 123 8.88 4.27 -21.47
C ILE A 123 9.70 5.36 -22.17
N ALA A 124 9.12 6.54 -22.41
CA ALA A 124 9.77 7.61 -23.13
C ALA A 124 10.88 8.29 -22.32
N ASN A 125 10.60 8.60 -21.06
CA ASN A 125 11.55 9.22 -20.13
C ASN A 125 11.21 8.85 -18.68
N ARG A 126 12.00 7.97 -18.12
CA ARG A 126 11.85 7.48 -16.75
C ARG A 126 12.02 8.57 -15.70
N GLU A 127 12.93 9.50 -15.91
CA GLU A 127 13.21 10.60 -14.96
C GLU A 127 12.02 11.57 -14.87
N ASP A 128 11.40 11.89 -16.01
CA ASP A 128 10.18 12.69 -16.05
C ASP A 128 9.01 11.98 -15.34
N PHE A 129 8.89 10.66 -15.52
CA PHE A 129 7.91 9.87 -14.81
C PHE A 129 8.14 9.94 -13.28
N ASP A 130 9.36 9.69 -12.80
CA ASP A 130 9.69 9.72 -11.37
C ASP A 130 9.45 11.12 -10.78
N THR A 131 9.77 12.17 -11.54
CA THR A 131 9.50 13.57 -11.16
C THR A 131 8.00 13.84 -11.05
N ALA A 132 7.21 13.34 -11.98
CA ALA A 132 5.75 13.44 -11.93
C ALA A 132 5.16 12.68 -10.73
N GLN A 133 5.67 11.47 -10.44
CA GLN A 133 5.26 10.72 -9.26
C GLN A 133 5.56 11.48 -7.97
N TRP A 134 6.75 12.06 -7.82
CA TRP A 134 7.08 12.88 -6.65
C TRP A 134 6.05 13.99 -6.42
N LYS A 135 5.69 14.73 -7.47
CA LYS A 135 4.74 15.85 -7.37
C LYS A 135 3.33 15.43 -6.95
N VAL A 136 2.89 14.25 -7.39
CA VAL A 136 1.53 13.74 -7.17
C VAL A 136 1.43 13.00 -5.84
N LEU A 137 2.46 12.24 -5.47
CA LEU A 137 2.44 11.38 -4.29
C LEU A 137 2.76 12.13 -3.00
N THR A 138 3.33 13.34 -3.06
CA THR A 138 3.78 14.03 -1.85
C THR A 138 3.01 15.32 -1.57
N GLY A 139 2.81 15.59 -0.29
CA GLY A 139 2.22 16.81 0.22
C GLY A 139 3.17 18.01 0.21
N THR A 140 2.69 19.14 0.68
CA THR A 140 3.40 20.43 0.62
C THR A 140 4.67 20.43 1.44
N ALA A 141 4.63 19.91 2.67
CA ALA A 141 5.78 19.86 3.55
C ALA A 141 6.90 18.95 3.00
N ALA A 142 6.54 17.82 2.44
CA ALA A 142 7.48 16.87 1.82
C ALA A 142 8.28 17.48 0.67
N LYS A 143 7.65 18.35 -0.13
CA LYS A 143 8.28 19.04 -1.27
C LYS A 143 9.42 19.98 -0.86
N GLN A 144 9.48 20.36 0.42
CA GLN A 144 10.57 21.17 1.00
C GLN A 144 11.62 20.30 1.71
N ASN A 145 11.43 18.98 1.78
CA ASN A 145 12.31 18.05 2.48
C ASN A 145 13.27 17.34 1.51
N ALA A 146 14.51 17.82 1.42
CA ALA A 146 15.53 17.28 0.53
C ALA A 146 15.92 15.81 0.87
N GLU A 147 15.94 15.45 2.16
CA GLU A 147 16.25 14.08 2.57
C GLU A 147 15.15 13.10 2.15
N LEU A 148 13.89 13.50 2.32
CA LEU A 148 12.77 12.69 1.85
C LEU A 148 12.77 12.56 0.32
N LYS A 149 13.11 13.64 -0.41
CA LYS A 149 13.28 13.58 -1.88
C LYS A 149 14.37 12.59 -2.28
N LYS A 150 15.51 12.62 -1.62
CA LYS A 150 16.61 11.68 -1.86
C LYS A 150 16.20 10.23 -1.58
N ARG A 151 15.47 10.01 -0.47
CA ARG A 151 14.91 8.69 -0.13
C ARG A 151 13.92 8.21 -1.20
N PHE A 152 13.00 9.06 -1.62
CA PHE A 152 12.05 8.78 -2.70
C PHE A 152 12.78 8.35 -3.98
N ASP A 153 13.78 9.14 -4.42
CA ASP A 153 14.55 8.83 -5.63
C ASP A 153 15.33 7.52 -5.51
N THR A 154 15.81 7.19 -4.33
CA THR A 154 16.49 5.92 -4.08
C THR A 154 15.52 4.76 -4.22
N LEU A 155 14.33 4.88 -3.63
CA LEU A 155 13.30 3.83 -3.66
C LEU A 155 12.74 3.62 -5.08
N THR A 156 12.42 4.69 -5.81
CA THR A 156 11.85 4.55 -7.16
C THR A 156 12.84 3.95 -8.17
N LYS A 157 14.14 4.24 -8.04
CA LYS A 157 15.20 3.69 -8.91
C LYS A 157 15.38 2.18 -8.77
N ARG A 158 14.91 1.57 -7.70
CA ARG A 158 14.96 0.12 -7.48
C ARG A 158 14.01 -0.66 -8.39
N THR A 159 12.95 0.00 -8.87
CA THR A 159 11.93 -0.62 -9.74
C THR A 159 12.24 -0.36 -11.22
N SER A 160 12.32 -1.40 -12.03
CA SER A 160 12.58 -1.29 -13.47
C SER A 160 11.41 -0.66 -14.22
N THR A 161 11.66 -0.01 -15.36
CA THR A 161 10.60 0.51 -16.24
C THR A 161 9.62 -0.58 -16.66
N ARG A 162 10.10 -1.82 -16.92
CA ARG A 162 9.25 -2.96 -17.24
C ARG A 162 8.30 -3.31 -16.08
N ALA A 163 8.78 -3.31 -14.86
CA ALA A 163 7.93 -3.56 -13.67
C ALA A 163 6.92 -2.42 -13.45
N ILE A 164 7.32 -1.17 -13.67
CA ILE A 164 6.42 -0.01 -13.62
C ILE A 164 5.27 -0.16 -14.62
N THR A 165 5.57 -0.45 -15.87
CA THR A 165 4.54 -0.58 -16.92
C THR A 165 3.61 -1.75 -16.64
N ALA A 166 4.14 -2.89 -16.19
CA ALA A 166 3.37 -4.05 -15.77
C ALA A 166 2.47 -3.72 -14.57
N GLY A 167 3.01 -3.07 -13.54
CA GLY A 167 2.27 -2.64 -12.36
C GLY A 167 1.13 -1.67 -12.69
N LEU A 168 1.36 -0.67 -13.55
CA LEU A 168 0.32 0.26 -14.00
C LEU A 168 -0.80 -0.47 -14.75
N THR A 169 -0.46 -1.47 -15.57
CA THR A 169 -1.44 -2.31 -16.28
C THR A 169 -2.27 -3.14 -15.29
N ALA A 170 -1.62 -3.78 -14.33
CA ALA A 170 -2.30 -4.55 -13.29
C ALA A 170 -3.24 -3.68 -12.47
N LEU A 171 -2.80 -2.48 -12.08
CA LEU A 171 -3.64 -1.51 -11.36
C LEU A 171 -4.85 -1.05 -12.17
N ALA A 172 -4.70 -0.83 -13.49
CA ALA A 172 -5.80 -0.42 -14.37
C ALA A 172 -6.90 -1.48 -14.50
N THR A 173 -6.55 -2.76 -14.26
CA THR A 173 -7.44 -3.92 -14.43
C THR A 173 -7.81 -4.60 -13.12
N ARG A 174 -7.48 -3.98 -11.97
CA ARG A 174 -7.79 -4.57 -10.66
C ARG A 174 -9.29 -4.67 -10.41
N THR A 175 -9.65 -5.67 -9.64
CA THR A 175 -11.03 -5.91 -9.20
C THR A 175 -11.50 -4.81 -8.24
N ASP A 176 -12.77 -4.42 -8.35
CA ASP A 176 -13.45 -3.57 -7.37
C ASP A 176 -13.81 -4.41 -6.13
N THR A 177 -13.44 -3.91 -4.95
CA THR A 177 -13.67 -4.59 -3.66
C THR A 177 -14.71 -3.89 -2.80
N THR A 178 -15.45 -2.93 -3.38
CA THR A 178 -16.40 -2.08 -2.60
C THR A 178 -17.53 -2.90 -1.98
N GLU A 179 -18.07 -3.88 -2.70
CA GLU A 179 -19.15 -4.74 -2.19
C GLU A 179 -18.70 -5.63 -1.02
N GLY A 180 -17.41 -5.97 -0.97
CA GLY A 180 -16.80 -6.79 0.07
C GLY A 180 -16.61 -6.07 1.40
N LEU A 181 -16.59 -4.72 1.42
CA LEU A 181 -16.25 -3.94 2.60
C LEU A 181 -17.16 -4.21 3.81
N THR A 182 -18.47 -4.38 3.57
CA THR A 182 -19.45 -4.66 4.62
C THR A 182 -19.28 -6.02 5.30
N LYS A 183 -18.50 -6.92 4.67
CA LYS A 183 -18.18 -8.26 5.18
C LYS A 183 -16.91 -8.27 6.04
N ILE A 184 -16.17 -7.16 6.09
CA ILE A 184 -14.97 -7.05 6.92
C ILE A 184 -15.41 -7.00 8.38
N SER A 185 -15.00 -8.04 9.13
CA SER A 185 -15.38 -8.24 10.54
C SER A 185 -14.16 -8.17 11.50
N VAL A 186 -12.96 -8.03 10.97
CA VAL A 186 -11.74 -7.89 11.76
C VAL A 186 -11.50 -6.44 12.17
N PRO A 187 -10.81 -6.17 13.30
CA PRO A 187 -10.39 -4.83 13.65
C PRO A 187 -9.67 -4.16 12.47
N THR A 188 -10.07 -2.94 12.14
CA THR A 188 -9.54 -2.22 10.98
C THR A 188 -9.18 -0.78 11.34
N LEU A 189 -7.95 -0.39 11.02
CA LEU A 189 -7.46 0.99 11.06
C LEU A 189 -7.34 1.52 9.63
N ILE A 190 -7.85 2.72 9.39
CA ILE A 190 -7.74 3.42 8.11
C ILE A 190 -6.92 4.68 8.35
N LEU A 191 -5.87 4.87 7.56
CA LEU A 191 -4.97 6.02 7.61
C LEU A 191 -4.99 6.73 6.26
N VAL A 192 -4.93 8.05 6.28
CA VAL A 192 -4.84 8.85 5.04
C VAL A 192 -4.12 10.15 5.31
N GLY A 193 -3.23 10.57 4.42
CA GLY A 193 -2.63 11.89 4.48
C GLY A 193 -3.66 12.99 4.21
N ALA A 194 -3.60 14.08 4.98
CA ALA A 194 -4.52 15.21 4.83
C ALA A 194 -4.44 15.88 3.45
N GLU A 195 -3.29 15.76 2.78
CA GLU A 195 -3.02 16.35 1.45
C GLU A 195 -2.98 15.29 0.34
N ASP A 196 -3.47 14.06 0.58
CA ASP A 196 -3.48 12.99 -0.43
C ASP A 196 -4.36 13.37 -1.63
N GLN A 197 -3.74 13.49 -2.80
CA GLN A 197 -4.42 13.82 -4.07
C GLN A 197 -4.74 12.58 -4.91
N VAL A 198 -4.17 11.42 -4.56
CA VAL A 198 -4.36 10.15 -5.29
C VAL A 198 -5.56 9.39 -4.76
N THR A 199 -5.63 9.25 -3.44
CA THR A 199 -6.77 8.68 -2.71
C THR A 199 -7.18 9.67 -1.62
N PRO A 200 -7.90 10.75 -1.98
CA PRO A 200 -8.25 11.81 -1.05
C PRO A 200 -9.00 11.31 0.20
N VAL A 201 -9.01 12.12 1.25
CA VAL A 201 -9.65 11.80 2.55
C VAL A 201 -11.04 11.21 2.39
N LYS A 202 -11.82 11.67 1.41
CA LYS A 202 -13.16 11.12 1.11
C LYS A 202 -13.17 9.63 0.80
N GLU A 203 -12.09 9.08 0.23
CA GLU A 203 -11.99 7.64 -0.04
C GLU A 203 -11.79 6.87 1.27
N ALA A 204 -11.00 7.41 2.19
CA ALA A 204 -10.83 6.84 3.52
C ALA A 204 -12.12 6.94 4.36
N GLU A 205 -12.87 8.05 4.25
CA GLU A 205 -14.18 8.21 4.87
C GLU A 205 -15.20 7.20 4.31
N ALA A 206 -15.15 6.91 3.00
CA ALA A 206 -16.00 5.89 2.38
C ALA A 206 -15.67 4.48 2.92
N LEU A 207 -14.38 4.14 3.03
CA LEU A 207 -13.94 2.89 3.67
C LEU A 207 -14.44 2.81 5.12
N HIS A 208 -14.25 3.88 5.90
CA HIS A 208 -14.68 3.95 7.30
C HIS A 208 -16.19 3.79 7.47
N SER A 209 -16.95 4.41 6.61
CA SER A 209 -18.41 4.30 6.62
C SER A 209 -18.92 2.89 6.29
N ALA A 210 -18.21 2.17 5.41
CA ALA A 210 -18.59 0.83 4.97
C ALA A 210 -18.08 -0.28 5.90
N ILE A 211 -16.93 -0.11 6.54
CA ILE A 211 -16.31 -1.11 7.42
C ILE A 211 -16.73 -0.84 8.87
N LYS A 212 -17.69 -1.61 9.34
CA LYS A 212 -18.26 -1.41 10.69
C LYS A 212 -17.20 -1.59 11.79
N GLY A 213 -17.10 -0.60 12.69
CA GLY A 213 -16.16 -0.64 13.82
C GLY A 213 -14.71 -0.31 13.45
N SER A 214 -14.45 0.10 12.21
CA SER A 214 -13.14 0.61 11.83
C SER A 214 -12.80 1.92 12.57
N GLN A 215 -11.52 2.26 12.61
CA GLN A 215 -11.00 3.54 13.10
C GLN A 215 -10.45 4.31 11.91
N LEU A 216 -10.69 5.62 11.85
CA LEU A 216 -10.12 6.52 10.84
C LEU A 216 -9.21 7.53 11.50
N LYS A 217 -8.01 7.70 10.96
CA LYS A 217 -7.08 8.74 11.35
C LYS A 217 -6.53 9.46 10.12
N VAL A 218 -6.71 10.78 10.07
CA VAL A 218 -6.08 11.64 9.06
C VAL A 218 -4.72 12.08 9.58
N ILE A 219 -3.68 11.89 8.78
CA ILE A 219 -2.28 12.22 9.10
C ILE A 219 -1.97 13.62 8.58
N SER A 220 -1.65 14.53 9.48
CA SER A 220 -1.37 15.92 9.13
C SER A 220 -0.07 16.07 8.37
N ASN A 221 0.05 17.13 7.54
CA ASN A 221 1.25 17.45 6.76
C ASN A 221 1.77 16.28 5.92
N ALA A 222 0.89 15.44 5.40
CA ALA A 222 1.24 14.29 4.58
C ALA A 222 0.32 14.20 3.35
N GLY A 223 0.91 13.84 2.21
CA GLY A 223 0.22 13.43 0.99
C GLY A 223 -0.04 11.92 0.99
N HIS A 224 0.23 11.27 -0.14
CA HIS A 224 -0.06 9.86 -0.39
C HIS A 224 0.95 8.87 0.24
N LEU A 225 2.07 9.36 0.73
CA LEU A 225 3.10 8.54 1.38
C LEU A 225 3.17 8.85 2.88
N SER A 226 2.01 8.76 3.55
CA SER A 226 1.85 9.24 4.93
C SER A 226 2.84 8.62 5.92
N ASN A 227 3.26 7.36 5.69
CA ASN A 227 4.27 6.66 6.48
C ASN A 227 5.68 7.25 6.35
N LEU A 228 5.99 7.88 5.20
CA LEU A 228 7.29 8.50 4.92
C LEU A 228 7.27 10.01 5.22
N GLU A 229 6.13 10.67 5.00
CA GLU A 229 6.01 12.12 5.09
C GLU A 229 5.81 12.61 6.53
N ASN A 230 5.02 11.88 7.34
CA ASN A 230 4.85 12.14 8.77
C ASN A 230 4.92 10.82 9.57
N PRO A 231 6.11 10.18 9.64
CA PRO A 231 6.28 8.90 10.32
C PRO A 231 5.92 8.96 11.82
N SER A 232 6.06 10.10 12.46
CA SER A 232 5.73 10.25 13.88
C SER A 232 4.23 10.03 14.14
N GLU A 233 3.36 10.75 13.43
CA GLU A 233 1.91 10.63 13.60
C GLU A 233 1.40 9.29 13.06
N PHE A 234 1.93 8.83 11.91
CA PHE A 234 1.61 7.53 11.35
C PHE A 234 1.92 6.39 12.34
N ASN A 235 3.14 6.35 12.85
CA ASN A 235 3.59 5.31 13.77
C ASN A 235 2.83 5.34 15.11
N ALA A 236 2.49 6.53 15.62
CA ALA A 236 1.68 6.68 16.82
C ALA A 236 0.26 6.11 16.63
N ALA A 237 -0.37 6.38 15.49
CA ALA A 237 -1.70 5.84 15.16
C ALA A 237 -1.67 4.30 15.05
N VAL A 238 -0.68 3.74 14.33
CA VAL A 238 -0.51 2.28 14.20
C VAL A 238 -0.22 1.66 15.57
N SER A 239 0.67 2.24 16.38
CA SER A 239 0.99 1.74 17.73
C SER A 239 -0.23 1.70 18.63
N GLY A 240 -1.05 2.77 18.62
CA GLY A 240 -2.28 2.82 19.39
C GLY A 240 -3.28 1.75 19.00
N PHE A 241 -3.47 1.52 17.70
CA PHE A 241 -4.33 0.47 17.18
C PHE A 241 -3.84 -0.93 17.57
N LEU A 242 -2.54 -1.21 17.35
CA LEU A 242 -1.94 -2.51 17.66
C LEU A 242 -2.01 -2.83 19.17
N ALA A 243 -1.88 -1.83 20.05
CA ALA A 243 -2.02 -2.02 21.50
C ALA A 243 -3.45 -2.41 21.92
N GLY A 244 -4.46 -2.04 21.12
CA GLY A 244 -5.86 -2.41 21.32
C GLY A 244 -6.25 -3.81 20.81
N LEU A 245 -5.39 -4.47 20.04
CA LEU A 245 -5.64 -5.81 19.52
C LEU A 245 -5.36 -6.85 20.61
N ARG A 246 -6.44 -7.44 21.13
CA ARG A 246 -6.37 -8.52 22.15
C ARG A 246 -6.29 -9.90 21.52
#